data_031b1b601f214109f56d40705caac2d6
#
_entry.id   031b1b601f214109f56d40705caac2d6
#
_cell.length_a   1.000
_cell.length_b   1.000
_cell.length_c   1.000
_cell.angle_alpha   90.00
_cell.angle_beta   90.00
_cell.angle_gamma   90.00
#
_symmetry.space_group_name_H-M   'P 1'
#
loop_
_entity.id
_entity.type
_entity.pdbx_description
1 polymer ?
#
loop_
_entity_poly.entity_id
_entity_poly.type
_entity_poly.pdbx_seq_one_letter_code
_entity_poly.pdbx_strand_id
1 'polypeptide(L)'
;LAVRPGCTRVDSVEQGLLRALATGKPVFVIGGASIYAAAWPYCHRFFLTRIEMPFNGDTLFPESIPLAEWSVVSDVHKTYREHKTGQRVLCRFLQYEQSSPLVLPKL
;
A
#
# COMPACT_ATOMS: atom_id res chain seq x y z
N LEU A 1 -13.80 -17.46 9.50
CA LEU A 1 -12.55 -16.96 10.05
C LEU A 1 -12.79 -16.36 11.44
N ALA A 2 -11.95 -16.76 12.39
CA ALA A 2 -11.97 -16.16 13.71
C ALA A 2 -11.45 -14.71 13.65
N VAL A 3 -12.15 -13.82 14.34
CA VAL A 3 -11.75 -12.41 14.45
C VAL A 3 -10.92 -12.24 15.72
N ARG A 4 -9.73 -11.69 15.59
CA ARG A 4 -8.86 -11.40 16.74
C ARG A 4 -9.43 -10.24 17.57
N PRO A 5 -9.24 -10.22 18.88
CA PRO A 5 -9.62 -9.07 19.71
C PRO A 5 -9.02 -7.78 19.15
N GLY A 6 -9.82 -6.72 19.13
CA GLY A 6 -9.41 -5.44 18.58
C GLY A 6 -9.57 -5.30 17.07
N CYS A 7 -9.97 -6.38 16.38
CA CYS A 7 -10.22 -6.38 14.95
C CYS A 7 -11.72 -6.40 14.66
N THR A 8 -12.12 -5.80 13.57
CA THR A 8 -13.49 -5.82 13.09
C THR A 8 -13.52 -6.43 11.69
N ARG A 9 -14.41 -7.40 11.49
CA ARG A 9 -14.62 -8.00 10.18
C ARG A 9 -15.64 -7.19 9.37
N VAL A 10 -15.34 -7.02 8.08
CA VAL A 10 -16.25 -6.40 7.10
C VAL A 10 -16.35 -7.28 5.86
N ASP A 11 -17.39 -7.08 5.05
CA ASP A 11 -17.63 -7.92 3.88
C ASP A 11 -17.05 -7.35 2.58
N SER A 12 -16.62 -6.09 2.58
CA SER A 12 -16.00 -5.46 1.42
C SER A 12 -14.93 -4.45 1.85
N VAL A 13 -14.03 -4.13 0.92
CA VAL A 13 -13.00 -3.11 1.14
C VAL A 13 -13.65 -1.75 1.36
N GLU A 14 -14.70 -1.42 0.60
CA GLU A 14 -15.41 -0.15 0.74
C GLU A 14 -16.04 0.00 2.14
N GLN A 15 -16.67 -1.04 2.66
CA GLN A 15 -17.19 -1.04 4.03
C GLN A 15 -16.09 -0.83 5.06
N GLY A 16 -14.95 -1.50 4.86
CA GLY A 16 -13.80 -1.37 5.74
C GLY A 16 -13.26 0.06 5.76
N LEU A 17 -13.13 0.67 4.60
CA LEU A 17 -12.66 2.05 4.47
C LEU A 17 -13.63 3.06 5.11
N LEU A 18 -14.93 2.91 4.85
CA LEU A 18 -15.96 3.77 5.47
C LEU A 18 -15.91 3.67 6.98
N ARG A 19 -15.81 2.47 7.49
CA ARG A 19 -15.76 2.21 8.94
C ARG A 19 -14.50 2.79 9.57
N ALA A 20 -13.35 2.64 8.90
CA ALA A 20 -12.09 3.21 9.36
C ALA A 20 -12.11 4.74 9.34
N LEU A 21 -12.65 5.34 8.28
CA LEU A 21 -12.77 6.80 8.17
C LEU A 21 -13.68 7.39 9.25
N ALA A 22 -14.70 6.66 9.68
CA ALA A 22 -15.61 7.10 10.73
C ALA A 22 -14.91 7.28 12.09
N THR A 23 -13.72 6.72 12.29
CA THR A 23 -12.95 6.91 13.53
C THR A 23 -12.33 8.31 13.64
N GLY A 24 -12.25 9.06 12.55
CA GLY A 24 -11.56 10.35 12.50
C GLY A 24 -10.03 10.26 12.55
N LYS A 25 -9.49 9.05 12.54
CA LYS A 25 -8.03 8.79 12.57
C LYS A 25 -7.50 8.58 11.16
N PRO A 26 -6.17 8.78 10.94
CA PRO A 26 -5.56 8.41 9.66
C PRO A 26 -5.80 6.92 9.36
N VAL A 27 -6.13 6.62 8.09
CA VAL A 27 -6.44 5.26 7.64
C VAL A 27 -5.31 4.75 6.76
N PHE A 28 -4.82 3.54 7.08
CA PHE A 28 -3.78 2.88 6.33
C PHE A 28 -4.28 1.56 5.76
N VAL A 29 -3.96 1.31 4.49
CA VAL A 29 -4.22 0.05 3.81
C VAL A 29 -2.90 -0.71 3.77
N ILE A 30 -2.86 -1.89 4.37
CA ILE A 30 -1.61 -2.64 4.57
C ILE A 30 -1.56 -3.98 3.83
N GLY A 31 -2.42 -4.17 2.87
CA GLY A 31 -2.36 -5.31 1.95
C GLY A 31 -3.34 -6.42 2.27
N GLY A 32 -3.20 -7.51 1.59
CA GLY A 32 -2.32 -7.82 0.48
C GLY A 32 -2.71 -7.28 -0.89
N ALA A 33 -2.23 -7.96 -1.96
CA ALA A 33 -2.39 -7.51 -3.33
C ALA A 33 -3.84 -7.25 -3.75
N SER A 34 -4.76 -8.13 -3.41
CA SER A 34 -6.18 -7.96 -3.73
C SER A 34 -6.81 -6.78 -2.99
N ILE A 35 -6.39 -6.52 -1.75
CA ILE A 35 -6.86 -5.38 -0.98
C ILE A 35 -6.31 -4.08 -1.58
N TYR A 36 -5.03 -4.03 -1.94
CA TYR A 36 -4.46 -2.88 -2.63
C TYR A 36 -5.19 -2.60 -3.95
N ALA A 37 -5.44 -3.63 -4.74
CA ALA A 37 -6.14 -3.49 -6.03
C ALA A 37 -7.56 -2.91 -5.87
N ALA A 38 -8.24 -3.25 -4.78
CA ALA A 38 -9.59 -2.74 -4.50
C ALA A 38 -9.59 -1.35 -3.84
N ALA A 39 -8.56 -1.02 -3.07
CA ALA A 39 -8.53 0.20 -2.26
C ALA A 39 -7.87 1.40 -2.95
N TRP A 40 -6.94 1.18 -3.88
CA TRP A 40 -6.12 2.26 -4.46
C TRP A 40 -6.94 3.42 -5.05
N PRO A 41 -8.11 3.20 -5.69
CA PRO A 41 -8.86 4.33 -6.26
C PRO A 41 -9.29 5.37 -5.23
N TYR A 42 -9.42 4.97 -3.98
CA TYR A 42 -9.87 5.82 -2.88
C TYR A 42 -8.72 6.42 -2.06
N CYS A 43 -7.49 6.03 -2.34
CA CYS A 43 -6.32 6.45 -1.58
C CYS A 43 -5.72 7.73 -2.14
N HIS A 44 -5.22 8.60 -1.25
CA HIS A 44 -4.53 9.83 -1.63
C HIS A 44 -3.04 9.60 -1.81
N ARG A 45 -2.46 8.68 -1.04
CA ARG A 45 -1.01 8.45 -0.96
C ARG A 45 -0.70 6.98 -1.09
N PHE A 46 0.46 6.71 -1.67
CA PHE A 46 1.00 5.37 -1.78
C PHE A 46 2.46 5.40 -1.37
N PHE A 47 2.80 4.59 -0.37
CA PHE A 47 4.18 4.43 0.09
C PHE A 47 4.73 3.13 -0.46
N LEU A 48 5.79 3.21 -1.26
CA LEU A 48 6.41 2.06 -1.89
C LEU A 48 7.86 1.97 -1.48
N THR A 49 8.26 0.82 -0.94
CA THR A 49 9.67 0.48 -0.77
C THR A 49 10.07 -0.42 -1.93
N ARG A 50 11.02 0.06 -2.72
CA ARG A 50 11.55 -0.68 -3.85
C ARG A 50 12.95 -1.18 -3.53
N ILE A 51 13.13 -2.49 -3.57
CA ILE A 51 14.41 -3.13 -3.33
C ILE A 51 15.00 -3.49 -4.69
N GLU A 52 16.14 -2.87 -5.01
CA GLU A 52 16.80 -3.00 -6.31
C GLU A 52 17.67 -4.27 -6.36
N MET A 53 17.01 -5.42 -6.24
CA MET A 53 17.61 -6.73 -6.48
C MET A 53 16.52 -7.74 -6.85
N PRO A 54 16.85 -8.81 -7.61
CA PRO A 54 15.87 -9.82 -7.95
C PRO A 54 15.49 -10.68 -6.75
N PHE A 55 14.19 -10.95 -6.61
CA PHE A 55 13.64 -11.85 -5.60
C PHE A 55 12.74 -12.87 -6.27
N ASN A 56 12.68 -14.07 -5.69
CA ASN A 56 11.65 -15.03 -5.99
C ASN A 56 10.46 -14.80 -5.07
N GLY A 57 9.38 -14.31 -5.63
CA GLY A 57 8.13 -14.08 -4.90
C GLY A 57 6.99 -14.81 -5.57
N ASP A 58 5.95 -15.11 -4.82
CA ASP A 58 4.74 -15.80 -5.31
C ASP A 58 3.58 -14.84 -5.57
N THR A 59 3.70 -13.58 -5.15
CA THR A 59 2.65 -12.56 -5.33
C THR A 59 3.22 -11.37 -6.09
N LEU A 60 2.56 -11.02 -7.19
CA LEU A 60 2.93 -9.86 -8.00
C LEU A 60 2.23 -8.59 -7.51
N PHE A 61 2.88 -7.45 -7.73
CA PHE A 61 2.26 -6.14 -7.51
C PHE A 61 1.07 -5.99 -8.47
N PRO A 62 -0.09 -5.49 -7.99
CA PRO A 62 -1.27 -5.34 -8.85
C PRO A 62 -1.03 -4.38 -10.00
N GLU A 63 -1.14 -4.90 -11.24
CA GLU A 63 -1.00 -4.07 -12.45
C GLU A 63 -2.12 -3.05 -12.60
N SER A 64 -3.26 -3.29 -11.94
CA SER A 64 -4.40 -2.37 -11.94
C SER A 64 -4.09 -1.02 -11.27
N ILE A 65 -3.01 -0.93 -10.49
CA ILE A 65 -2.62 0.33 -9.86
C ILE A 65 -1.72 1.10 -10.82
N PRO A 66 -2.21 2.22 -11.40
CA PRO A 66 -1.47 2.95 -12.43
C PRO A 66 -0.49 3.95 -11.80
N LEU A 67 0.54 3.47 -11.13
CA LEU A 67 1.51 4.33 -10.43
C LEU A 67 2.19 5.35 -11.34
N ALA A 68 2.31 5.04 -12.64
CA ALA A 68 2.88 5.99 -13.61
C ALA A 68 2.04 7.27 -13.76
N GLU A 69 0.76 7.22 -13.42
CA GLU A 69 -0.15 8.36 -13.45
C GLU A 69 -0.17 9.16 -12.15
N TRP A 70 0.45 8.61 -11.10
CA TRP A 70 0.56 9.29 -9.81
C TRP A 70 1.79 10.19 -9.80
N SER A 71 1.76 11.24 -8.98
CA SER A 71 2.91 12.12 -8.78
C SER A 71 3.85 11.58 -7.73
N VAL A 72 5.14 11.53 -8.01
CA VAL A 72 6.16 11.20 -7.03
C VAL A 72 6.47 12.46 -6.22
N VAL A 73 6.19 12.42 -4.92
CA VAL A 73 6.43 13.57 -4.03
C VAL A 73 7.64 13.37 -3.12
N SER A 74 8.13 12.15 -3.01
CA SER A 74 9.34 11.84 -2.25
C SER A 74 10.01 10.59 -2.83
N ASP A 75 11.33 10.63 -2.92
CA ASP A 75 12.15 9.52 -3.40
C ASP A 75 13.47 9.54 -2.64
N VAL A 76 13.59 8.69 -1.63
CA VAL A 76 14.77 8.61 -0.78
C VAL A 76 15.49 7.29 -1.05
N HIS A 77 16.77 7.39 -1.35
CA HIS A 77 17.63 6.23 -1.60
C HIS A 77 18.46 5.92 -0.36
N LYS A 78 18.51 4.64 0.01
CA LYS A 78 19.40 4.15 1.06
C LYS A 78 20.01 2.84 0.64
N THR A 79 21.29 2.65 1.01
CA THR A 79 22.01 1.40 0.77
C THR A 79 22.15 0.66 2.09
N TYR A 80 21.74 -0.58 2.09
CA TYR A 80 21.86 -1.48 3.23
C TYR A 80 22.84 -2.62 2.88
N ARG A 81 23.37 -3.24 3.90
CA ARG A 81 24.22 -4.41 3.73
C ARG A 81 23.49 -5.64 4.27
N GLU A 82 23.36 -6.67 3.45
CA GLU A 82 22.73 -7.91 3.85
C GLU A 82 23.65 -8.65 4.84
N HIS A 83 23.09 -9.12 5.96
CA HIS A 83 23.87 -9.67 7.08
C HIS A 83 24.64 -10.95 6.75
N LYS A 84 24.04 -11.84 5.95
CA LYS A 84 24.64 -13.15 5.65
C LYS A 84 25.72 -13.07 4.59
N THR A 85 25.51 -12.29 3.55
CA THR A 85 26.38 -12.22 2.37
C THR A 85 27.27 -11.00 2.34
N GLY A 86 26.94 -9.95 3.12
CA GLY A 86 27.59 -8.65 3.04
C GLY A 86 27.28 -7.88 1.76
N GLN A 87 26.36 -8.38 0.94
CA GLN A 87 25.97 -7.73 -0.30
C GLN A 87 25.28 -6.40 -0.03
N ARG A 88 25.62 -5.38 -0.83
CA ARG A 88 24.94 -4.09 -0.79
C ARG A 88 23.59 -4.20 -1.46
N VAL A 89 22.57 -3.67 -0.80
CA VAL A 89 21.20 -3.64 -1.30
C VAL A 89 20.73 -2.19 -1.36
N LEU A 90 20.42 -1.72 -2.56
CA LEU A 90 19.86 -0.37 -2.75
C LEU A 90 18.35 -0.43 -2.55
N CYS A 91 17.84 0.40 -1.64
CA CYS A 91 16.42 0.57 -1.42
C CYS A 91 16.01 1.99 -1.77
N ARG A 92 14.85 2.11 -2.42
CA ARG A 92 14.20 3.39 -2.69
C ARG A 92 12.90 3.44 -1.90
N PHE A 93 12.73 4.52 -1.15
CA PHE A 93 11.50 4.80 -0.40
C PHE A 93 10.75 5.89 -1.15
N LEU A 94 9.69 5.49 -1.83
CA LEU A 94 8.92 6.33 -2.72
C LEU A 94 7.59 6.68 -2.07
N GLN A 95 7.19 7.94 -2.20
CA GLN A 95 5.85 8.38 -1.85
C GLN A 95 5.20 8.95 -3.10
N TYR A 96 4.04 8.40 -3.42
CA TYR A 96 3.21 8.84 -4.53
C TYR A 96 1.95 9.51 -4.00
N GLU A 97 1.43 10.48 -4.75
CA GLU A 97 0.14 11.09 -4.50
C GLU A 97 -0.69 11.09 -5.78
N GLN A 98 -2.01 10.89 -5.63
CA GLN A 98 -2.96 11.15 -6.69
C GLN A 98 -3.83 12.35 -6.31
N SER A 99 -4.13 13.19 -7.31
CA SER A 99 -4.83 14.45 -7.10
C SER A 99 -6.35 14.30 -6.98
N SER A 100 -6.91 13.21 -7.49
CA SER A 100 -8.36 13.02 -7.59
C SER A 100 -8.77 11.61 -7.24
N PRO A 101 -8.61 11.19 -5.98
CA PRO A 101 -9.11 9.89 -5.57
C PRO A 101 -10.63 9.83 -5.68
N LEU A 102 -11.16 8.64 -5.91
CA LEU A 102 -12.60 8.43 -5.92
C LEU A 102 -13.18 8.66 -4.53
N VAL A 103 -14.42 9.15 -4.50
CA VAL A 103 -15.17 9.28 -3.26
C VAL A 103 -15.87 7.94 -2.97
N LEU A 104 -15.77 7.48 -1.73
CA LEU A 104 -16.44 6.25 -1.31
C LEU A 104 -17.96 6.40 -1.41
N PRO A 105 -18.66 5.38 -1.95
CA PRO A 105 -20.12 5.40 -1.94
C PRO A 105 -20.62 5.30 -0.51
N LYS A 106 -21.75 5.94 -0.23
CA LYS A 106 -22.47 5.74 1.02
C LYS A 106 -23.18 4.39 0.96
N LEU A 107 -22.85 3.54 1.89
CA LEU A 107 -23.45 2.22 2.00
C LEU A 107 -24.56 2.18 3.05
#